data_583b10135d7ae335c2dccf6280b52de2
#
_entry.id   583b10135d7ae335c2dccf6280b52de2
#
_cell.length_a   1.000
_cell.length_b   1.000
_cell.length_c   1.000
_cell.angle_alpha   90.00
_cell.angle_beta   90.00
_cell.angle_gamma   90.00
#
_symmetry.space_group_name_H-M   'P 1'
#
loop_
_entity.id
_entity.type
_entity.pdbx_description
1 polymer ?
#
loop_
_entity_poly.entity_id
_entity_poly.type
_entity_poly.pdbx_seq_one_letter_code
_entity_poly.pdbx_strand_id
1 'polypeptide(L)'
;LREQLKIDEGVKYEVYKDHLGYPTFGIGHLVVAGDEEYGAAVGTPVSEERVNAVFESDVAKFVSESKKVFPNLDELPEEAQQVIVNMCFNMGAPRLSKFKKFIAAVNDGNWSTAAVEMMDSRWATQVGARAERLRDRIQALSN
;
A
#
# COMPACT_ATOMS: atom_id res chain seq x y z
N LEU A 1 6.35 -4.38 -7.85
CA LEU A 1 5.55 -3.50 -6.97
C LEU A 1 4.46 -2.75 -7.72
N ARG A 2 4.81 -2.03 -8.77
CA ARG A 2 3.84 -1.20 -9.51
C ARG A 2 2.72 -2.01 -10.15
N GLU A 3 3.05 -3.11 -10.81
CA GLU A 3 2.04 -3.97 -11.43
C GLU A 3 1.10 -4.57 -10.39
N GLN A 4 1.63 -4.99 -9.25
CA GLN A 4 0.81 -5.54 -8.17
C GLN A 4 -0.10 -4.47 -7.56
N LEU A 5 0.40 -3.25 -7.39
CA LEU A 5 -0.42 -2.13 -6.90
C LEU A 5 -1.56 -1.81 -7.85
N LYS A 6 -1.32 -1.83 -9.16
CA LYS A 6 -2.38 -1.62 -10.16
C LYS A 6 -3.49 -2.66 -10.05
N ILE A 7 -3.10 -3.93 -9.83
CA ILE A 7 -4.06 -5.02 -9.63
C ILE A 7 -4.83 -4.83 -8.33
N ASP A 8 -4.12 -4.53 -7.25
CA ASP A 8 -4.70 -4.43 -5.90
C ASP A 8 -5.62 -3.21 -5.74
N GLU A 9 -5.22 -2.06 -6.29
CA GLU A 9 -6.00 -0.82 -6.16
C GLU A 9 -6.99 -0.60 -7.30
N GLY A 10 -6.77 -1.26 -8.44
CA GLY A 10 -7.50 -0.99 -9.66
C GLY A 10 -7.03 0.29 -10.34
N VAL A 11 -7.46 0.49 -11.59
CA VAL A 11 -7.12 1.70 -12.36
C VAL A 11 -8.41 2.30 -12.89
N LYS A 12 -8.68 3.57 -12.55
CA LYS A 12 -9.84 4.31 -13.06
C LYS A 12 -9.43 5.70 -13.55
N TYR A 13 -9.85 6.02 -14.76
CA TYR A 13 -9.55 7.31 -15.41
C TYR A 13 -10.68 8.32 -15.19
N GLU A 14 -11.23 8.31 -14.01
CA GLU A 14 -12.28 9.23 -13.57
C GLU A 14 -12.30 9.31 -12.05
N VAL A 15 -12.90 10.38 -11.54
CA VAL A 15 -13.18 10.52 -10.10
C VAL A 15 -14.31 9.57 -9.74
N TYR A 16 -14.11 8.79 -8.69
CA TYR A 16 -15.13 7.90 -8.13
C TYR A 16 -15.07 7.95 -6.61
N LYS A 17 -16.05 7.37 -5.96
CA LYS A 17 -16.01 7.19 -4.50
C LYS A 17 -15.51 5.81 -4.16
N ASP A 18 -14.55 5.72 -3.23
CA ASP A 18 -14.10 4.44 -2.71
C ASP A 18 -15.17 3.80 -1.82
N HIS A 19 -14.87 2.62 -1.26
CA HIS A 19 -15.83 1.90 -0.40
C HIS A 19 -16.22 2.65 0.86
N LEU A 20 -15.44 3.66 1.27
CA LEU A 20 -15.75 4.53 2.42
C LEU A 20 -16.43 5.83 1.99
N GLY A 21 -16.63 6.03 0.69
CA GLY A 21 -17.29 7.22 0.15
C GLY A 21 -16.35 8.40 -0.11
N TYR A 22 -15.04 8.19 -0.07
CA TYR A 22 -14.07 9.27 -0.34
C TYR A 22 -13.77 9.41 -1.83
N PRO A 23 -13.65 10.67 -2.35
CA PRO A 23 -13.26 10.90 -3.73
C PRO A 23 -11.87 10.31 -4.02
N THR A 24 -11.78 9.57 -5.10
CA THR A 24 -10.58 8.80 -5.48
C THR A 24 -10.47 8.80 -7.00
N PHE A 25 -9.27 8.66 -7.54
CA PHE A 25 -9.09 8.43 -8.98
C PHE A 25 -7.79 7.64 -9.23
N GLY A 26 -7.63 7.20 -10.47
CA GLY A 26 -6.42 6.54 -10.91
C GLY A 26 -6.17 5.22 -10.21
N ILE A 27 -5.00 5.06 -9.63
CA ILE A 27 -4.57 3.83 -8.96
C ILE A 27 -4.67 4.07 -7.45
N GLY A 28 -5.91 4.07 -6.96
CA GLY A 28 -6.20 4.23 -5.54
C GLY A 28 -5.79 5.57 -4.93
N HIS A 29 -5.71 6.63 -5.74
CA HIS A 29 -5.30 7.94 -5.23
C HIS A 29 -6.47 8.66 -4.55
N LEU A 30 -6.37 8.85 -3.25
CA LEU A 30 -7.33 9.64 -2.48
C LEU A 30 -7.14 11.13 -2.81
N VAL A 31 -8.21 11.79 -3.28
CA VAL A 31 -8.16 13.22 -3.62
C VAL A 31 -7.96 14.05 -2.36
N VAL A 32 -7.00 14.98 -2.41
CA VAL A 32 -6.68 15.89 -1.32
C VAL A 32 -6.77 17.35 -1.79
N ALA A 33 -6.81 18.29 -0.85
CA ALA A 33 -7.04 19.71 -1.12
C ALA A 33 -6.06 20.34 -2.14
N GLY A 34 -4.85 19.81 -2.25
CA GLY A 34 -3.85 20.30 -3.21
C GLY A 34 -4.01 19.75 -4.63
N ASP A 35 -4.91 18.81 -4.85
CA ASP A 35 -5.12 18.21 -6.16
C ASP A 35 -6.01 19.09 -7.04
N GLU A 36 -5.76 19.06 -8.36
CA GLU A 36 -6.63 19.73 -9.35
C GLU A 36 -8.06 19.21 -9.28
N GLU A 37 -8.22 17.94 -8.96
CA GLU A 37 -9.49 17.22 -8.88
C GLU A 37 -10.26 17.48 -7.59
N TYR A 38 -9.71 18.26 -6.68
CA TYR A 38 -10.39 18.57 -5.42
C TYR A 38 -11.72 19.27 -5.67
N GLY A 39 -12.79 18.68 -5.14
CA GLY A 39 -14.15 19.19 -5.34
C GLY A 39 -14.79 18.80 -6.66
N ALA A 40 -14.10 18.04 -7.52
CA ALA A 40 -14.66 17.57 -8.78
C ALA A 40 -15.76 16.52 -8.53
N ALA A 41 -16.79 16.56 -9.37
CA ALA A 41 -17.90 15.60 -9.27
C ALA A 41 -17.45 14.18 -9.64
N VAL A 42 -18.11 13.18 -9.07
CA VAL A 42 -17.96 11.78 -9.46
C VAL A 42 -18.23 11.66 -10.97
N GLY A 43 -17.37 10.92 -11.67
CA GLY A 43 -17.43 10.77 -13.11
C GLY A 43 -16.59 11.77 -13.89
N THR A 44 -16.00 12.77 -13.23
CA THR A 44 -15.09 13.73 -13.89
C THR A 44 -13.90 12.96 -14.45
N PRO A 45 -13.62 13.08 -15.79
CA PRO A 45 -12.53 12.35 -16.41
C PRO A 45 -11.16 12.81 -15.90
N VAL A 46 -10.23 11.85 -15.76
CA VAL A 46 -8.83 12.10 -15.44
C VAL A 46 -7.97 11.43 -16.50
N SER A 47 -7.06 12.18 -17.10
CA SER A 47 -6.21 11.66 -18.19
C SER A 47 -5.29 10.55 -17.70
N GLU A 48 -4.90 9.67 -18.63
CA GLU A 48 -3.90 8.63 -18.38
C GLU A 48 -2.59 9.23 -17.89
N GLU A 49 -2.15 10.34 -18.50
CA GLU A 49 -0.94 11.04 -18.10
C GLU A 49 -1.00 11.51 -16.65
N ARG A 50 -2.14 12.09 -16.26
CA ARG A 50 -2.36 12.54 -14.88
C ARG A 50 -2.35 11.35 -13.91
N VAL A 51 -3.05 10.27 -14.24
CA VAL A 51 -3.09 9.05 -13.44
C VAL A 51 -1.67 8.51 -13.22
N ASN A 52 -0.88 8.41 -14.28
CA ASN A 52 0.48 7.88 -14.19
C ASN A 52 1.40 8.79 -13.37
N ALA A 53 1.31 10.10 -13.56
CA ALA A 53 2.11 11.05 -12.80
C ALA A 53 1.80 11.01 -11.30
N VAL A 54 0.53 10.96 -10.95
CA VAL A 54 0.09 10.88 -9.55
C VAL A 54 0.49 9.54 -8.94
N PHE A 55 0.37 8.45 -9.69
CA PHE A 55 0.79 7.13 -9.22
C PHE A 55 2.27 7.11 -8.87
N GLU A 56 3.15 7.63 -9.73
CA GLU A 56 4.58 7.68 -9.44
C GLU A 56 4.88 8.55 -8.20
N SER A 57 4.17 9.65 -8.06
CA SER A 57 4.27 10.50 -6.87
C SER A 57 3.83 9.76 -5.61
N ASP A 58 2.72 9.01 -5.68
CA ASP A 58 2.22 8.23 -4.56
C ASP A 58 3.17 7.09 -4.18
N VAL A 59 3.74 6.39 -5.16
CA VAL A 59 4.73 5.35 -4.89
C VAL A 59 5.92 5.93 -4.13
N ALA A 60 6.47 7.05 -4.61
CA ALA A 60 7.59 7.72 -3.93
C ALA A 60 7.23 8.14 -2.50
N LYS A 61 6.02 8.69 -2.32
CA LYS A 61 5.51 9.08 -1.00
C LYS A 61 5.45 7.88 -0.06
N PHE A 62 4.88 6.76 -0.50
CA PHE A 62 4.71 5.60 0.38
C PHE A 62 6.01 4.83 0.61
N VAL A 63 6.97 4.90 -0.28
CA VAL A 63 8.34 4.43 -0.01
C VAL A 63 8.93 5.25 1.14
N SER A 64 8.84 6.58 1.06
CA SER A 64 9.33 7.47 2.11
C SER A 64 8.61 7.24 3.44
N GLU A 65 7.29 7.08 3.41
CA GLU A 65 6.50 6.80 4.60
C GLU A 65 6.86 5.44 5.22
N SER A 66 7.13 4.43 4.37
CA SER A 66 7.56 3.11 4.84
C SER A 66 8.90 3.17 5.59
N LYS A 67 9.79 4.06 5.18
CA LYS A 67 11.08 4.27 5.86
C LYS A 67 10.94 4.86 7.26
N LYS A 68 9.84 5.53 7.54
CA LYS A 68 9.55 6.02 8.90
C LYS A 68 9.21 4.85 9.84
N VAL A 69 8.61 3.80 9.31
CA VAL A 69 8.26 2.59 10.07
C VAL A 69 9.44 1.61 10.12
N PHE A 70 10.15 1.49 9.00
CA PHE A 70 11.32 0.62 8.85
C PHE A 70 12.51 1.48 8.39
N PRO A 71 13.26 2.12 9.32
CA PRO A 71 14.41 2.96 8.92
C PRO A 71 15.47 2.22 8.10
N ASN A 72 15.54 0.89 8.24
CA ASN A 72 16.46 0.02 7.52
C ASN A 72 15.81 -0.63 6.29
N LEU A 73 14.75 -0.05 5.74
CA LEU A 73 14.00 -0.64 4.62
C LEU A 73 14.92 -1.06 3.46
N ASP A 74 15.88 -0.21 3.09
CA ASP A 74 16.79 -0.48 1.98
C ASP A 74 17.70 -1.70 2.22
N GLU A 75 17.88 -2.12 3.46
CA GLU A 75 18.70 -3.27 3.83
C GLU A 75 17.91 -4.58 3.85
N LEU A 76 16.60 -4.51 3.78
CA LEU A 76 15.74 -5.68 3.75
C LEU A 76 15.77 -6.35 2.37
N PRO A 77 15.44 -7.66 2.30
CA PRO A 77 15.25 -8.30 1.00
C PRO A 77 14.24 -7.53 0.14
N GLU A 78 14.48 -7.47 -1.16
CA GLU A 78 13.61 -6.71 -2.08
C GLU A 78 12.15 -7.12 -1.98
N GLU A 79 11.86 -8.42 -1.85
CA GLU A 79 10.50 -8.92 -1.68
C GLU A 79 9.83 -8.32 -0.43
N ALA A 80 10.56 -8.25 0.68
CA ALA A 80 10.06 -7.65 1.91
C ALA A 80 9.80 -6.15 1.72
N GLN A 81 10.70 -5.45 1.05
CA GLN A 81 10.52 -4.03 0.75
C GLN A 81 9.23 -3.79 -0.03
N GLN A 82 8.98 -4.58 -1.07
CA GLN A 82 7.78 -4.46 -1.90
C GLN A 82 6.51 -4.74 -1.11
N VAL A 83 6.51 -5.77 -0.28
CA VAL A 83 5.36 -6.10 0.57
C VAL A 83 5.05 -4.96 1.54
N ILE A 84 6.07 -4.44 2.21
CA ILE A 84 5.92 -3.34 3.17
C ILE A 84 5.37 -2.09 2.50
N VAL A 85 5.89 -1.72 1.34
CA VAL A 85 5.41 -0.55 0.59
C VAL A 85 3.97 -0.78 0.12
N ASN A 86 3.62 -1.98 -0.33
CA ASN A 86 2.25 -2.33 -0.72
C ASN A 86 1.29 -2.15 0.46
N MET A 87 1.66 -2.65 1.64
CA MET A 87 0.86 -2.46 2.86
C MET A 87 0.72 -0.98 3.20
N CYS A 88 1.82 -0.23 3.15
CA CYS A 88 1.82 1.20 3.45
C CYS A 88 0.96 2.00 2.47
N PHE A 89 1.04 1.67 1.18
CA PHE A 89 0.20 2.29 0.15
C PHE A 89 -1.29 2.11 0.45
N ASN A 90 -1.66 0.94 0.97
CA ASN A 90 -3.05 0.62 1.28
C ASN A 90 -3.53 1.24 2.59
N MET A 91 -2.75 1.11 3.67
CA MET A 91 -3.21 1.49 5.01
C MET A 91 -2.59 2.76 5.59
N GLY A 92 -1.49 3.23 5.02
CA GLY A 92 -0.74 4.37 5.53
C GLY A 92 0.22 4.01 6.66
N ALA A 93 1.24 4.85 6.87
CA ALA A 93 2.27 4.64 7.89
C ALA A 93 1.73 4.58 9.32
N PRO A 94 0.76 5.43 9.73
CA PRO A 94 0.24 5.36 11.10
C PRO A 94 -0.35 4.00 11.47
N ARG A 95 -1.12 3.39 10.57
CA ARG A 95 -1.67 2.04 10.81
C ARG A 95 -0.59 0.98 10.76
N LEU A 96 0.31 1.07 9.77
CA LEU A 96 1.42 0.11 9.64
C LEU A 96 2.30 0.11 10.89
N SER A 97 2.55 1.28 11.48
CA SER A 97 3.37 1.41 12.68
C SER A 97 2.80 0.69 13.90
N LYS A 98 1.52 0.36 13.89
CA LYS A 98 0.85 -0.38 14.97
C LYS A 98 1.09 -1.90 14.88
N PHE A 99 1.62 -2.38 13.79
CA PHE A 99 1.95 -3.79 13.58
C PHE A 99 3.27 -4.15 14.28
N LYS A 100 3.33 -3.94 15.60
CA LYS A 100 4.58 -4.01 16.37
C LYS A 100 5.27 -5.37 16.32
N LYS A 101 4.50 -6.45 16.41
CA LYS A 101 5.06 -7.81 16.35
C LYS A 101 5.55 -8.17 14.94
N PHE A 102 4.84 -7.73 13.92
CA PHE A 102 5.28 -7.86 12.54
C PHE A 102 6.58 -7.11 12.30
N ILE A 103 6.65 -5.85 12.76
CA ILE A 103 7.85 -5.01 12.62
C ILE A 103 9.05 -5.67 13.32
N ALA A 104 8.87 -6.14 14.54
CA ALA A 104 9.93 -6.81 15.29
C ALA A 104 10.42 -8.06 14.57
N ALA A 105 9.51 -8.89 14.06
CA ALA A 105 9.85 -10.12 13.34
C ALA A 105 10.62 -9.81 12.04
N VAL A 106 10.19 -8.79 11.29
CA VAL A 106 10.89 -8.37 10.07
C VAL A 106 12.32 -7.90 10.39
N ASN A 107 12.45 -7.08 11.43
CA ASN A 107 13.77 -6.56 11.83
C ASN A 107 14.72 -7.67 12.32
N ASP A 108 14.16 -8.73 12.89
CA ASP A 108 14.93 -9.91 13.33
C ASP A 108 15.20 -10.90 12.19
N GLY A 109 14.63 -10.68 11.00
CA GLY A 109 14.73 -11.63 9.90
C GLY A 109 13.91 -12.91 10.13
N ASN A 110 12.96 -12.87 11.05
CA ASN A 110 12.09 -14.00 11.36
C ASN A 110 10.84 -13.95 10.47
N TRP A 111 11.00 -14.40 9.23
CA TRP A 111 9.98 -14.25 8.19
C TRP A 111 8.74 -15.10 8.45
N SER A 112 8.88 -16.29 9.00
CA SER A 112 7.72 -17.13 9.33
C SER A 112 6.85 -16.48 10.41
N THR A 113 7.45 -15.89 11.43
CA THR A 113 6.70 -15.13 12.45
C THR A 113 6.08 -13.87 11.85
N ALA A 114 6.82 -13.15 11.00
CA ALA A 114 6.29 -11.96 10.33
C ALA A 114 5.03 -12.31 9.51
N ALA A 115 5.06 -13.42 8.78
CA ALA A 115 3.90 -13.88 8.01
C ALA A 115 2.68 -14.14 8.90
N VAL A 116 2.87 -14.78 10.04
CA VAL A 116 1.78 -15.05 11.01
C VAL A 116 1.24 -13.74 11.58
N GLU A 117 2.13 -12.84 12.00
CA GLU A 117 1.72 -11.60 12.68
C GLU A 117 0.99 -10.63 11.75
N MET A 118 1.36 -10.57 10.46
CA MET A 118 0.63 -9.70 9.53
C MET A 118 -0.80 -10.17 9.28
N MET A 119 -1.06 -11.47 9.41
CA MET A 119 -2.40 -12.02 9.24
C MET A 119 -3.26 -11.89 10.50
N ASP A 120 -2.66 -11.68 11.66
CA ASP A 120 -3.36 -11.45 12.92
C ASP A 120 -3.71 -9.96 13.04
N SER A 121 -4.60 -9.49 12.17
CA SER A 121 -4.95 -8.07 12.08
C SER A 121 -6.30 -7.86 11.42
N ARG A 122 -6.95 -6.73 11.73
CA ARG A 122 -8.17 -6.31 11.03
C ARG A 122 -7.92 -6.06 9.56
N TRP A 123 -6.74 -5.51 9.24
CA TRP A 123 -6.34 -5.27 7.87
C TRP A 123 -6.42 -6.55 7.03
N ALA A 124 -5.87 -7.66 7.53
CA ALA A 124 -5.90 -8.93 6.83
C ALA A 124 -7.33 -9.38 6.51
N THR A 125 -8.25 -9.21 7.46
CA THR A 125 -9.67 -9.53 7.26
C THR A 125 -10.31 -8.61 6.21
N GLN A 126 -10.00 -7.31 6.27
CA GLN A 126 -10.57 -6.31 5.38
C GLN A 126 -10.15 -6.50 3.92
N VAL A 127 -8.88 -6.83 3.67
CA VAL A 127 -8.35 -6.92 2.31
C VAL A 127 -8.30 -8.36 1.77
N GLY A 128 -8.52 -9.36 2.60
CA GLY A 128 -8.68 -10.77 2.20
C GLY A 128 -7.51 -11.31 1.37
N ALA A 129 -7.79 -11.64 0.11
CA ALA A 129 -6.80 -12.25 -0.79
C ALA A 129 -5.53 -11.42 -0.96
N ARG A 130 -5.61 -10.10 -0.87
CA ARG A 130 -4.44 -9.23 -0.92
C ARG A 130 -3.48 -9.54 0.24
N ALA A 131 -4.01 -9.67 1.45
CA ALA A 131 -3.20 -10.02 2.61
C ALA A 131 -2.56 -11.40 2.47
N GLU A 132 -3.33 -12.38 1.97
CA GLU A 132 -2.82 -13.74 1.76
C GLU A 132 -1.66 -13.77 0.76
N ARG A 133 -1.78 -13.03 -0.35
CA ARG A 133 -0.72 -12.94 -1.35
C ARG A 133 0.55 -12.29 -0.79
N LEU A 134 0.40 -11.23 -0.03
CA LEU A 134 1.52 -10.54 0.60
C LEU A 134 2.17 -11.42 1.68
N ARG A 135 1.34 -12.10 2.49
CA ARG A 135 1.81 -13.08 3.48
C ARG A 135 2.64 -14.16 2.83
N ASP A 136 2.19 -14.72 1.71
CA ASP A 136 2.89 -15.79 1.01
C ASP A 136 4.28 -15.34 0.55
N ARG A 137 4.42 -14.10 0.10
CA ARG A 137 5.71 -13.51 -0.29
C ARG A 137 6.67 -13.38 0.90
N ILE A 138 6.16 -12.99 2.06
CA ILE A 138 6.95 -12.92 3.29
C ILE A 138 7.33 -14.32 3.76
N GLN A 139 6.38 -15.26 3.76
CA GLN A 139 6.63 -16.65 4.16
C GLN A 139 7.71 -17.29 3.30
N ALA A 140 7.74 -17.01 2.01
CA ALA A 140 8.74 -17.55 1.09
C ALA A 140 10.17 -17.15 1.44
N LEU A 141 10.36 -16.04 2.16
CA LEU A 141 11.68 -15.59 2.61
C LEU A 141 12.26 -16.48 3.72
N SER A 142 11.43 -17.28 4.37
CA SER A 142 11.88 -18.21 5.41
C SER A 142 12.49 -19.50 4.86
N ASN A 143 12.40 -19.70 3.56
CA ASN A 143 12.88 -20.92 2.89
C ASN A 143 14.32 -20.75 2.39
#